data_63ec87902aa2c9d7e94542b4d5bd75e3
#
_entry.id   63ec87902aa2c9d7e94542b4d5bd75e3
#
_cell.length_a   1.000
_cell.length_b   1.000
_cell.length_c   1.000
_cell.angle_alpha   90.00
_cell.angle_beta   90.00
_cell.angle_gamma   90.00
#
_symmetry.space_group_name_H-M   'P 1'
#
loop_
_entity.id
_entity.type
_entity.pdbx_description
1 polymer ?
#
loop_
_entity_poly.entity_id
_entity_poly.type
_entity_poly.pdbx_seq_one_letter_code
_entity_poly.pdbx_strand_id
1 'polypeptide(L)'
;NTNKDLQRKVFINIMNKIFTNYANFHIFIIEQSEDSCKFNIGKLKNIGYELALKKDKFNHFIFTDIDMIPNYNLIPYYLKTPTDPISIAYKGTRYNTSLNQKPFIGAVTSFSKKDFININGYPNNFWGWGGEDDSLLIRISENNSKLSYPKNGKVIDTEESNNSKQISTKNKIQIIKNRQESAKIEKLLNDIKYWKKNGLSNLNYNIISSNFINENTTQIKV
;
A
#
# COMPACT_ATOMS: atom_id res chain seq x y z
N ASN A 1 -12.32 -9.90 -13.79
CA ASN A 1 -13.22 -8.90 -13.19
C ASN A 1 -13.05 -7.57 -13.94
N THR A 2 -13.88 -7.34 -14.97
CA THR A 2 -13.76 -6.25 -15.97
C THR A 2 -13.54 -4.86 -15.36
N ASN A 3 -14.06 -4.60 -14.16
CA ASN A 3 -13.91 -3.31 -13.49
C ASN A 3 -12.48 -3.11 -12.93
N LYS A 4 -11.89 -4.13 -12.32
CA LYS A 4 -10.50 -4.05 -11.80
C LYS A 4 -9.47 -3.94 -12.92
N ASP A 5 -9.72 -4.59 -14.07
CA ASP A 5 -8.84 -4.48 -15.24
C ASP A 5 -8.87 -3.08 -15.84
N LEU A 6 -10.03 -2.45 -15.85
CA LEU A 6 -10.15 -1.05 -16.28
C LEU A 6 -9.44 -0.11 -15.31
N GLN A 7 -9.66 -0.25 -14.02
CA GLN A 7 -8.98 0.55 -12.99
C GLN A 7 -7.45 0.42 -13.10
N ARG A 8 -6.93 -0.80 -13.27
CA ARG A 8 -5.51 -1.06 -13.46
C ARG A 8 -4.95 -0.33 -14.69
N LYS A 9 -5.64 -0.42 -15.84
CA LYS A 9 -5.23 0.29 -17.07
C LYS A 9 -5.22 1.80 -16.87
N VAL A 10 -6.26 2.34 -16.25
CA VAL A 10 -6.37 3.79 -15.96
C VAL A 10 -5.23 4.23 -15.04
N PHE A 11 -4.98 3.49 -13.95
CA PHE A 11 -3.88 3.76 -13.02
C PHE A 11 -2.53 3.78 -13.75
N ILE A 12 -2.19 2.73 -14.50
CA ILE A 12 -0.93 2.62 -15.22
C ILE A 12 -0.76 3.79 -16.19
N ASN A 13 -1.78 4.13 -16.96
CA ASN A 13 -1.71 5.22 -17.93
C ASN A 13 -1.49 6.57 -17.28
N ILE A 14 -2.19 6.86 -16.18
CA ILE A 14 -2.05 8.12 -15.46
C ILE A 14 -0.66 8.22 -14.82
N MET A 15 -0.22 7.18 -14.12
CA MET A 15 1.09 7.18 -13.46
C MET A 15 2.24 7.32 -14.46
N ASN A 16 2.20 6.59 -15.58
CA ASN A 16 3.19 6.75 -16.65
C ASN A 16 3.17 8.18 -17.20
N LYS A 17 2.00 8.74 -17.50
CA LYS A 17 1.89 10.12 -18.02
C LYS A 17 2.46 11.15 -17.04
N ILE A 18 2.25 10.96 -15.73
CA ILE A 18 2.76 11.87 -14.70
C ILE A 18 4.28 11.77 -14.59
N PHE A 19 4.84 10.55 -14.54
CA PHE A 19 6.22 10.36 -14.09
C PHE A 19 7.26 10.19 -15.19
N THR A 20 6.89 9.82 -16.41
CA THR A 20 7.85 9.62 -17.52
C THR A 20 8.82 10.78 -17.75
N ASN A 21 8.36 12.02 -17.54
CA ASN A 21 9.18 13.22 -17.75
C ASN A 21 9.91 13.71 -16.48
N TYR A 22 9.69 13.09 -15.32
CA TYR A 22 10.19 13.59 -14.04
C TYR A 22 11.21 12.69 -13.38
N ALA A 23 11.10 11.38 -13.52
CA ALA A 23 11.90 10.43 -12.73
C ALA A 23 12.15 9.13 -13.50
N ASN A 24 13.29 8.49 -13.20
CA ASN A 24 13.48 7.07 -13.50
C ASN A 24 12.65 6.27 -12.48
N PHE A 25 11.63 5.56 -12.93
CA PHE A 25 10.69 4.82 -12.08
C PHE A 25 10.28 3.51 -12.73
N HIS A 26 9.74 2.61 -11.92
CA HIS A 26 9.11 1.39 -12.42
C HIS A 26 7.89 1.05 -11.58
N ILE A 27 6.80 0.65 -12.23
CA ILE A 27 5.54 0.23 -11.62
C ILE A 27 5.50 -1.29 -11.61
N PHE A 28 5.39 -1.86 -10.42
CA PHE A 28 5.13 -3.28 -10.23
C PHE A 28 3.68 -3.48 -9.82
N ILE A 29 2.90 -4.13 -10.67
CA ILE A 29 1.54 -4.58 -10.36
C ILE A 29 1.63 -6.01 -9.86
N ILE A 30 1.41 -6.21 -8.57
CA ILE A 30 1.47 -7.53 -7.95
C ILE A 30 0.04 -8.05 -7.78
N GLU A 31 -0.24 -9.19 -8.38
CA GLU A 31 -1.56 -9.81 -8.40
C GLU A 31 -1.52 -11.14 -7.64
N GLN A 32 -2.44 -11.32 -6.70
CA GLN A 32 -2.62 -12.61 -6.02
C GLN A 32 -3.35 -13.57 -6.93
N SER A 33 -2.87 -14.83 -6.98
CA SER A 33 -3.56 -15.91 -7.68
C SER A 33 -4.91 -16.25 -7.03
N GLU A 34 -5.78 -16.88 -7.79
CA GLU A 34 -7.05 -17.42 -7.30
C GLU A 34 -6.80 -18.78 -6.63
N ASP A 35 -6.37 -18.75 -5.38
CA ASP A 35 -5.98 -19.92 -4.59
C ASP A 35 -6.94 -20.23 -3.43
N SER A 36 -8.16 -19.69 -3.46
CA SER A 36 -9.16 -19.77 -2.38
C SER A 36 -8.76 -19.06 -1.08
N CYS A 37 -7.57 -18.46 -1.01
CA CYS A 37 -7.15 -17.68 0.14
C CYS A 37 -7.78 -16.28 0.12
N LYS A 38 -7.98 -15.70 1.29
CA LYS A 38 -8.34 -14.28 1.38
C LYS A 38 -7.20 -13.43 0.84
N PHE A 39 -7.51 -12.22 0.38
CA PHE A 39 -6.51 -11.28 -0.14
C PHE A 39 -5.50 -10.88 0.94
N ASN A 40 -4.19 -10.83 0.59
CA ASN A 40 -3.12 -10.47 1.52
C ASN A 40 -2.29 -9.30 0.96
N ILE A 41 -2.81 -8.10 1.11
CA ILE A 41 -2.20 -6.89 0.56
C ILE A 41 -0.81 -6.60 1.13
N GLY A 42 -0.56 -6.87 2.44
CA GLY A 42 0.74 -6.65 3.07
C GLY A 42 1.82 -7.53 2.44
N LYS A 43 1.54 -8.82 2.27
CA LYS A 43 2.45 -9.75 1.62
C LYS A 43 2.73 -9.38 0.16
N LEU A 44 1.69 -8.95 -0.58
CA LEU A 44 1.86 -8.50 -1.97
C LEU A 44 2.76 -7.26 -2.07
N LYS A 45 2.63 -6.31 -1.15
CA LYS A 45 3.51 -5.12 -1.07
C LYS A 45 4.97 -5.53 -0.80
N ASN A 46 5.22 -6.48 0.09
CA ASN A 46 6.56 -7.02 0.34
C ASN A 46 7.15 -7.72 -0.90
N ILE A 47 6.34 -8.50 -1.61
CA ILE A 47 6.76 -9.16 -2.86
C ILE A 47 7.16 -8.12 -3.90
N GLY A 48 6.34 -7.09 -4.09
CA GLY A 48 6.64 -5.98 -5.01
C GLY A 48 7.95 -5.28 -4.67
N TYR A 49 8.21 -5.06 -3.39
CA TYR A 49 9.48 -4.51 -2.92
C TYR A 49 10.68 -5.39 -3.27
N GLU A 50 10.61 -6.68 -2.98
CA GLU A 50 11.72 -7.62 -3.26
C GLU A 50 11.99 -7.73 -4.77
N LEU A 51 10.94 -7.79 -5.58
CA LEU A 51 11.06 -7.84 -7.04
C LEU A 51 11.64 -6.55 -7.62
N ALA A 52 11.30 -5.40 -7.04
CA ALA A 52 11.89 -4.12 -7.44
C ALA A 52 13.40 -4.10 -7.16
N LEU A 53 13.84 -4.60 -6.00
CA LEU A 53 15.28 -4.70 -5.67
C LEU A 53 16.05 -5.65 -6.60
N LYS A 54 15.40 -6.70 -7.13
CA LYS A 54 15.99 -7.62 -8.11
C LYS A 54 16.11 -6.99 -9.50
N LYS A 55 15.26 -6.01 -9.80
CA LYS A 55 15.26 -5.32 -11.10
C LYS A 55 16.33 -4.23 -11.18
N ASP A 56 16.43 -3.36 -10.15
CA ASP A 56 17.35 -2.21 -10.16
C ASP A 56 17.63 -1.70 -8.74
N LYS A 57 18.56 -0.74 -8.64
CA LYS A 57 18.98 -0.09 -7.39
C LYS A 57 18.04 1.03 -6.96
N PHE A 58 16.76 0.71 -6.76
CA PHE A 58 15.80 1.68 -6.23
C PHE A 58 16.09 2.01 -4.76
N ASN A 59 15.93 3.29 -4.40
CA ASN A 59 16.10 3.80 -3.03
C ASN A 59 14.81 4.34 -2.43
N HIS A 60 13.77 4.53 -3.25
CA HIS A 60 12.48 5.08 -2.88
C HIS A 60 11.38 4.13 -3.33
N PHE A 61 10.46 3.81 -2.43
CA PHE A 61 9.37 2.86 -2.66
C PHE A 61 8.05 3.50 -2.28
N ILE A 62 7.10 3.45 -3.19
CA ILE A 62 5.73 3.90 -2.96
C ILE A 62 4.81 2.71 -3.12
N PHE A 63 4.11 2.38 -2.05
CA PHE A 63 3.06 1.36 -2.05
C PHE A 63 1.73 2.05 -2.22
N THR A 64 0.97 1.65 -3.23
CA THR A 64 -0.29 2.30 -3.57
C THR A 64 -1.34 1.29 -3.97
N ASP A 65 -2.59 1.57 -3.61
CA ASP A 65 -3.74 0.87 -4.15
C ASP A 65 -4.06 1.43 -5.55
N ILE A 66 -4.52 0.59 -6.47
CA ILE A 66 -4.72 0.96 -7.89
C ILE A 66 -5.84 1.97 -8.13
N ASP A 67 -6.66 2.23 -7.13
CA ASP A 67 -7.74 3.22 -7.14
C ASP A 67 -7.32 4.59 -6.60
N MET A 68 -6.05 4.75 -6.17
CA MET A 68 -5.52 5.96 -5.56
C MET A 68 -4.62 6.72 -6.53
N ILE A 69 -5.10 7.85 -7.05
CA ILE A 69 -4.37 8.70 -7.98
C ILE A 69 -3.90 9.97 -7.27
N PRO A 70 -2.59 10.35 -7.34
CA PRO A 70 -2.13 11.60 -6.76
C PRO A 70 -2.65 12.80 -7.53
N ASN A 71 -3.09 13.84 -6.82
CA ASN A 71 -3.23 15.14 -7.46
C ASN A 71 -1.86 15.80 -7.65
N TYR A 72 -1.80 16.87 -8.43
CA TYR A 72 -0.55 17.54 -8.80
C TYR A 72 0.31 17.95 -7.60
N ASN A 73 -0.28 18.39 -6.51
CA ASN A 73 0.43 18.84 -5.31
C ASN A 73 1.14 17.71 -4.55
N LEU A 74 0.81 16.44 -4.84
CA LEU A 74 1.48 15.29 -4.24
C LEU A 74 2.70 14.82 -5.03
N ILE A 75 2.89 15.23 -6.27
CA ILE A 75 4.01 14.80 -7.13
C ILE A 75 5.37 14.94 -6.44
N PRO A 76 5.70 16.05 -5.73
CA PRO A 76 6.99 16.16 -5.03
C PRO A 76 7.27 15.04 -4.02
N TYR A 77 6.23 14.47 -3.40
CA TYR A 77 6.37 13.36 -2.45
C TYR A 77 6.62 12.01 -3.14
N TYR A 78 6.32 11.92 -4.44
CA TYR A 78 6.65 10.75 -5.27
C TYR A 78 8.06 10.85 -5.85
N LEU A 79 8.60 12.05 -6.03
CA LEU A 79 9.90 12.27 -6.68
C LEU A 79 11.08 12.28 -5.72
N LYS A 80 10.84 12.58 -4.46
CA LYS A 80 11.90 12.73 -3.46
C LYS A 80 11.86 11.59 -2.43
N THR A 81 12.97 10.87 -2.31
CA THR A 81 13.12 9.86 -1.25
C THR A 81 12.88 10.48 0.11
N PRO A 82 11.96 9.97 0.92
CA PRO A 82 11.64 10.54 2.22
C PRO A 82 12.74 10.28 3.23
N THR A 83 12.90 11.20 4.20
CA THR A 83 13.75 11.02 5.38
C THR A 83 13.07 10.19 6.46
N ASP A 84 11.76 10.24 6.51
CA ASP A 84 10.89 9.47 7.39
C ASP A 84 9.74 8.88 6.56
N PRO A 85 9.14 7.75 6.94
CA PRO A 85 7.96 7.21 6.28
C PRO A 85 6.85 8.26 6.13
N ILE A 86 6.20 8.28 4.95
CA ILE A 86 5.13 9.23 4.66
C ILE A 86 3.83 8.48 4.37
N SER A 87 2.75 8.86 5.05
CA SER A 87 1.38 8.51 4.64
C SER A 87 0.87 9.53 3.64
N ILE A 88 1.02 9.22 2.33
CA ILE A 88 0.65 10.15 1.25
C ILE A 88 -0.86 10.29 1.15
N ALA A 89 -1.61 9.22 1.35
CA ALA A 89 -3.07 9.20 1.26
C ALA A 89 -3.80 9.75 2.49
N TYR A 90 -3.15 10.60 3.26
CA TYR A 90 -3.73 11.20 4.48
C TYR A 90 -4.97 12.06 4.21
N LYS A 91 -5.09 12.63 3.00
CA LYS A 91 -6.27 13.41 2.58
C LYS A 91 -6.80 12.88 1.25
N GLY A 92 -8.12 12.93 1.08
CA GLY A 92 -8.79 12.65 -0.18
C GLY A 92 -9.18 11.18 -0.41
N THR A 93 -9.10 10.33 0.61
CA THR A 93 -9.64 8.97 0.54
C THR A 93 -11.02 8.88 1.16
N ARG A 94 -11.77 7.81 0.80
CA ARG A 94 -13.03 7.42 1.49
C ARG A 94 -12.85 7.17 2.98
N TYR A 95 -11.64 7.00 3.42
CA TYR A 95 -11.25 6.83 4.82
C TYR A 95 -10.87 8.14 5.49
N ASN A 96 -11.23 9.28 4.87
CA ASN A 96 -10.82 10.61 5.28
C ASN A 96 -10.92 10.79 6.79
N THR A 97 -9.77 10.85 7.42
CA THR A 97 -9.65 11.11 8.84
C THR A 97 -9.42 12.61 9.01
N SER A 98 -10.26 13.26 9.80
CA SER A 98 -9.97 14.63 10.24
C SER A 98 -8.62 14.66 10.94
N LEU A 99 -7.90 15.77 10.85
CA LEU A 99 -6.55 15.98 11.44
C LEU A 99 -6.46 15.69 12.94
N ASN A 100 -7.60 15.54 13.62
CA ASN A 100 -7.72 15.27 15.04
C ASN A 100 -7.92 13.77 15.36
N GLN A 101 -7.91 12.89 14.38
CA GLN A 101 -8.05 11.45 14.57
C GLN A 101 -6.69 10.76 14.51
N LYS A 102 -6.66 9.50 15.00
CA LYS A 102 -5.47 8.65 15.11
C LYS A 102 -4.58 8.70 13.86
N PRO A 103 -3.26 8.54 14.00
CA PRO A 103 -2.36 8.42 12.86
C PRO A 103 -2.89 7.40 11.87
N PHE A 104 -2.96 7.78 10.58
CA PHE A 104 -3.38 6.90 9.51
C PHE A 104 -2.19 6.61 8.61
N ILE A 105 -1.98 5.34 8.29
CA ILE A 105 -1.03 4.89 7.29
C ILE A 105 -1.68 3.79 6.46
N GLY A 106 -2.09 4.11 5.25
CA GLY A 106 -2.79 3.17 4.38
C GLY A 106 -2.96 3.74 2.98
N ALA A 107 -3.53 2.96 2.09
CA ALA A 107 -3.80 3.28 0.71
C ALA A 107 -2.56 3.71 -0.11
N VAL A 108 -1.85 4.80 0.28
CA VAL A 108 -0.60 5.24 -0.36
C VAL A 108 0.43 5.60 0.69
N THR A 109 1.55 4.87 0.69
CA THR A 109 2.66 5.07 1.63
C THR A 109 3.99 5.17 0.90
N SER A 110 4.90 5.99 1.40
CA SER A 110 6.22 6.23 0.84
C SER A 110 7.30 5.93 1.87
N PHE A 111 8.32 5.18 1.45
CA PHE A 111 9.44 4.77 2.28
C PHE A 111 10.77 4.93 1.55
N SER A 112 11.83 5.26 2.30
CA SER A 112 13.17 4.96 1.85
C SER A 112 13.42 3.44 1.91
N LYS A 113 14.36 2.94 1.10
CA LYS A 113 14.82 1.54 1.19
C LYS A 113 15.22 1.16 2.61
N LYS A 114 15.99 2.04 3.27
CA LYS A 114 16.48 1.84 4.63
C LYS A 114 15.34 1.66 5.64
N ASP A 115 14.36 2.57 5.61
CA ASP A 115 13.27 2.55 6.58
C ASP A 115 12.38 1.33 6.39
N PHE A 116 12.10 0.93 5.14
CA PHE A 116 11.29 -0.26 4.87
C PHE A 116 11.97 -1.55 5.32
N ILE A 117 13.30 -1.67 5.16
CA ILE A 117 14.08 -2.78 5.70
C ILE A 117 14.05 -2.78 7.23
N ASN A 118 14.28 -1.62 7.85
CA ASN A 118 14.36 -1.50 9.31
C ASN A 118 13.09 -1.93 10.01
N ILE A 119 11.92 -1.67 9.42
CA ILE A 119 10.62 -2.11 9.95
C ILE A 119 10.23 -3.52 9.49
N ASN A 120 11.11 -4.23 8.77
CA ASN A 120 10.85 -5.56 8.20
C ASN A 120 9.62 -5.61 7.27
N GLY A 121 9.30 -4.49 6.59
CA GLY A 121 8.16 -4.37 5.68
C GLY A 121 6.80 -4.51 6.36
N TYR A 122 5.81 -4.97 5.59
CA TYR A 122 4.46 -5.31 6.07
C TYR A 122 4.43 -6.69 6.73
N PRO A 123 3.43 -6.97 7.59
CA PRO A 123 3.20 -8.35 8.08
C PRO A 123 2.70 -9.26 6.95
N ASN A 124 3.18 -10.52 6.94
CA ASN A 124 2.77 -11.52 5.94
C ASN A 124 1.53 -12.35 6.34
N ASN A 125 1.05 -12.22 7.57
CA ASN A 125 0.02 -13.09 8.15
C ASN A 125 -1.37 -12.44 8.28
N PHE A 126 -1.56 -11.24 7.74
CA PHE A 126 -2.86 -10.57 7.71
C PHE A 126 -3.60 -10.90 6.42
N TRP A 127 -4.56 -11.81 6.51
CA TRP A 127 -5.40 -12.25 5.42
C TRP A 127 -6.80 -11.61 5.50
N GLY A 128 -7.29 -11.12 4.39
CA GLY A 128 -8.52 -10.35 4.30
C GLY A 128 -8.30 -8.88 4.61
N TRP A 129 -9.35 -8.15 4.89
CA TRP A 129 -9.29 -6.70 5.02
C TRP A 129 -8.86 -6.26 6.44
N GLY A 130 -7.84 -5.40 6.53
CA GLY A 130 -7.46 -4.61 7.71
C GLY A 130 -6.50 -5.32 8.67
N GLY A 131 -5.80 -4.50 9.45
CA GLY A 131 -4.80 -4.90 10.45
C GLY A 131 -3.36 -4.76 9.97
N GLU A 132 -3.09 -4.89 8.69
CA GLU A 132 -1.75 -4.73 8.11
C GLU A 132 -1.21 -3.30 8.22
N ASP A 133 -2.08 -2.31 8.02
CA ASP A 133 -1.72 -0.90 8.17
C ASP A 133 -1.52 -0.52 9.64
N ASP A 134 -2.37 -1.04 10.55
CA ASP A 134 -2.20 -0.86 11.99
C ASP A 134 -0.88 -1.47 12.47
N SER A 135 -0.54 -2.68 12.00
CA SER A 135 0.75 -3.31 12.26
C SER A 135 1.91 -2.48 11.72
N LEU A 136 1.80 -1.96 10.49
CA LEU A 136 2.84 -1.12 9.90
C LEU A 136 3.09 0.13 10.75
N LEU A 137 2.03 0.78 11.25
CA LEU A 137 2.12 1.94 12.13
C LEU A 137 2.87 1.61 13.42
N ILE A 138 2.55 0.46 14.02
CA ILE A 138 3.23 -0.03 15.22
C ILE A 138 4.72 -0.24 14.95
N ARG A 139 5.09 -0.88 13.85
CA ARG A 139 6.49 -1.13 13.47
C ARG A 139 7.29 0.15 13.27
N ILE A 140 6.68 1.17 12.67
CA ILE A 140 7.30 2.49 12.54
C ILE A 140 7.59 3.08 13.90
N SER A 141 6.64 2.99 14.84
CA SER A 141 6.78 3.47 16.20
C SER A 141 7.86 2.69 16.98
N GLU A 142 7.84 1.36 16.93
CA GLU A 142 8.82 0.49 17.58
C GLU A 142 10.25 0.67 17.04
N ASN A 143 10.38 1.09 15.79
CA ASN A 143 11.67 1.44 15.18
C ASN A 143 12.11 2.87 15.49
N ASN A 144 11.41 3.60 16.34
CA ASN A 144 11.64 5.02 16.66
C ASN A 144 11.63 5.93 15.42
N SER A 145 10.96 5.54 14.35
CA SER A 145 10.77 6.35 13.15
C SER A 145 9.55 7.24 13.30
N LYS A 146 9.62 8.43 12.69
CA LYS A 146 8.52 9.39 12.71
C LYS A 146 7.67 9.23 11.47
N LEU A 147 6.35 9.05 11.63
CA LEU A 147 5.42 9.11 10.50
C LEU A 147 5.16 10.56 10.10
N SER A 148 5.34 10.87 8.82
CA SER A 148 5.13 12.18 8.24
C SER A 148 3.92 12.20 7.29
N TYR A 149 3.45 13.40 6.96
CA TYR A 149 2.28 13.63 6.11
C TYR A 149 2.53 14.77 5.13
N PRO A 150 1.93 14.73 3.93
CA PRO A 150 1.98 15.85 3.01
C PRO A 150 1.35 17.10 3.61
N LYS A 151 2.03 18.23 3.47
CA LYS A 151 1.47 19.54 3.87
C LYS A 151 0.26 19.90 3.00
N ASN A 152 0.39 19.68 1.69
CA ASN A 152 -0.61 20.02 0.69
C ASN A 152 -0.88 18.81 -0.22
N GLY A 153 -2.04 18.84 -0.87
CA GLY A 153 -2.44 17.80 -1.82
C GLY A 153 -3.41 16.80 -1.22
N LYS A 154 -3.98 16.01 -2.11
CA LYS A 154 -4.88 14.89 -1.79
C LYS A 154 -4.76 13.81 -2.86
N VAL A 155 -5.03 12.59 -2.51
CA VAL A 155 -5.27 11.53 -3.48
C VAL A 155 -6.70 11.63 -4.01
N ILE A 156 -6.90 11.17 -5.23
CA ILE A 156 -8.21 11.01 -5.87
C ILE A 156 -8.56 9.54 -5.77
N ASP A 157 -9.59 9.23 -5.00
CA ASP A 157 -10.14 7.88 -4.86
C ASP A 157 -11.11 7.61 -6.01
N THR A 158 -10.69 6.78 -6.97
CA THR A 158 -11.48 6.52 -8.18
C THR A 158 -12.66 5.57 -7.92
N GLU A 159 -12.67 4.80 -6.82
CA GLU A 159 -13.84 4.03 -6.40
C GLU A 159 -14.92 4.93 -5.77
N GLU A 160 -14.52 5.95 -5.00
CA GLU A 160 -15.48 6.88 -4.39
C GLU A 160 -16.27 7.64 -5.46
N SER A 161 -15.62 8.03 -6.55
CA SER A 161 -16.29 8.72 -7.68
C SER A 161 -17.33 7.83 -8.39
N ASN A 162 -17.13 6.51 -8.39
CA ASN A 162 -18.04 5.55 -9.01
C ASN A 162 -19.15 5.06 -8.06
N ASN A 163 -18.92 5.12 -6.74
CA ASN A 163 -19.82 4.61 -5.70
C ASN A 163 -20.46 5.72 -4.86
N SER A 164 -20.65 6.92 -5.39
CA SER A 164 -21.37 8.02 -4.71
C SER A 164 -22.82 7.68 -4.31
N LYS A 165 -23.26 6.43 -4.55
CA LYS A 165 -24.50 5.86 -4.08
C LYS A 165 -24.22 4.69 -3.13
N GLN A 166 -24.22 5.00 -1.82
CA GLN A 166 -24.55 4.05 -0.76
C GLN A 166 -23.54 2.89 -0.50
N ILE A 167 -22.46 3.19 0.16
CA ILE A 167 -22.05 2.23 1.22
C ILE A 167 -23.13 2.37 2.28
N SER A 168 -24.11 1.46 2.32
CA SER A 168 -25.20 1.50 3.27
C SER A 168 -24.62 1.54 4.69
N THR A 169 -25.30 2.19 5.62
CA THR A 169 -24.90 2.23 7.04
C THR A 169 -24.63 0.83 7.60
N LYS A 170 -25.32 -0.21 7.08
CA LYS A 170 -25.07 -1.63 7.40
C LYS A 170 -23.67 -2.09 6.99
N ASN A 171 -23.17 -1.72 5.81
CA ASN A 171 -21.83 -2.10 5.37
C ASN A 171 -20.74 -1.37 6.18
N LYS A 172 -20.96 -0.10 6.57
CA LYS A 172 -20.06 0.62 7.47
C LYS A 172 -20.00 -0.05 8.85
N ILE A 173 -21.14 -0.47 9.40
CA ILE A 173 -21.21 -1.20 10.67
C ILE A 173 -20.52 -2.56 10.57
N GLN A 174 -20.69 -3.28 9.46
CA GLN A 174 -20.03 -4.56 9.22
C GLN A 174 -18.52 -4.41 9.08
N ILE A 175 -18.06 -3.36 8.39
CA ILE A 175 -16.64 -3.01 8.27
C ILE A 175 -16.05 -2.69 9.65
N ILE A 176 -16.76 -1.93 10.48
CA ILE A 176 -16.34 -1.59 11.85
C ILE A 176 -16.33 -2.85 12.74
N LYS A 177 -17.33 -3.72 12.64
CA LYS A 177 -17.37 -5.00 13.35
C LYS A 177 -16.24 -5.94 12.92
N ASN A 178 -15.92 -6.02 11.65
CA ASN A 178 -14.79 -6.80 11.14
C ASN A 178 -13.43 -6.28 11.63
N ARG A 179 -13.32 -4.96 11.94
CA ARG A 179 -12.13 -4.38 12.59
C ARG A 179 -11.96 -4.80 14.04
N GLN A 180 -13.05 -5.16 14.72
CA GLN A 180 -13.06 -5.55 16.13
C GLN A 180 -12.99 -7.07 16.33
N GLU A 181 -12.74 -7.85 15.27
CA GLU A 181 -12.53 -9.28 15.42
C GLU A 181 -11.35 -9.57 16.36
N SER A 182 -11.64 -10.29 17.44
CA SER A 182 -10.65 -10.70 18.46
C SER A 182 -9.39 -11.31 17.85
N ALA A 183 -9.52 -12.09 16.78
CA ALA A 183 -8.42 -12.67 16.03
C ALA A 183 -7.48 -11.64 15.41
N LYS A 184 -7.95 -10.45 15.01
CA LYS A 184 -7.09 -9.38 14.49
C LYS A 184 -6.34 -8.66 15.59
N ILE A 185 -6.98 -8.46 16.74
CA ILE A 185 -6.33 -7.89 17.93
C ILE A 185 -5.21 -8.81 18.39
N GLU A 186 -5.47 -10.11 18.47
CA GLU A 186 -4.45 -11.10 18.82
C GLU A 186 -3.27 -11.09 17.84
N LYS A 187 -3.54 -11.02 16.51
CA LYS A 187 -2.49 -10.89 15.50
C LYS A 187 -1.69 -9.61 15.66
N LEU A 188 -2.31 -8.48 15.97
CA LEU A 188 -1.61 -7.22 16.23
C LEU A 188 -0.72 -7.32 17.47
N LEU A 189 -1.21 -7.89 18.56
CA LEU A 189 -0.43 -8.11 19.78
C LEU A 189 0.76 -9.07 19.53
N ASN A 190 0.55 -10.11 18.77
CA ASN A 190 1.62 -11.02 18.35
C ASN A 190 2.62 -10.32 17.43
N ASP A 191 2.17 -9.48 16.51
CA ASP A 191 3.06 -8.75 15.62
C ASP A 191 3.92 -7.76 16.39
N ILE A 192 3.38 -7.02 17.36
CA ILE A 192 4.15 -6.15 18.27
C ILE A 192 5.35 -6.89 18.87
N LYS A 193 5.14 -8.13 19.28
CA LYS A 193 6.19 -8.94 19.91
C LYS A 193 7.17 -9.56 18.93
N TYR A 194 6.72 -9.92 17.73
CA TYR A 194 7.46 -10.78 16.79
C TYR A 194 7.65 -10.18 15.39
N TRP A 195 7.35 -8.90 15.18
CA TRP A 195 7.38 -8.29 13.85
C TRP A 195 8.72 -8.46 13.10
N LYS A 196 9.85 -8.53 13.82
CA LYS A 196 11.16 -8.78 13.22
C LYS A 196 11.27 -10.15 12.53
N LYS A 197 10.36 -11.08 12.81
CA LYS A 197 10.27 -12.42 12.21
C LYS A 197 9.10 -12.59 11.25
N ASN A 198 8.32 -11.55 11.00
CA ASN A 198 7.11 -11.58 10.18
C ASN A 198 7.11 -10.40 9.21
N GLY A 199 7.56 -10.61 7.98
CA GLY A 199 7.69 -9.57 6.97
C GLY A 199 8.73 -9.93 5.91
N LEU A 200 9.62 -9.02 5.56
CA LEU A 200 10.67 -9.28 4.57
C LEU A 200 11.56 -10.48 4.96
N SER A 201 11.84 -10.65 6.25
CA SER A 201 12.73 -11.71 6.76
C SER A 201 12.21 -13.14 6.58
N ASN A 202 10.89 -13.34 6.43
CA ASN A 202 10.26 -14.64 6.21
C ASN A 202 9.36 -14.66 4.97
N LEU A 203 9.63 -13.77 4.02
CA LEU A 203 8.84 -13.67 2.80
C LEU A 203 9.06 -14.92 1.93
N ASN A 204 7.97 -15.57 1.57
CA ASN A 204 7.98 -16.74 0.69
C ASN A 204 6.83 -16.64 -0.30
N TYR A 205 7.12 -16.83 -1.59
CA TYR A 205 6.15 -16.81 -2.68
C TYR A 205 6.69 -17.52 -3.93
N ASN A 206 5.79 -17.89 -4.82
CA ASN A 206 6.11 -18.39 -6.15
C ASN A 206 5.58 -17.42 -7.21
N ILE A 207 6.37 -17.16 -8.24
CA ILE A 207 5.93 -16.39 -9.40
C ILE A 207 5.22 -17.35 -10.36
N ILE A 208 3.96 -17.08 -10.66
CA ILE A 208 3.15 -17.84 -11.61
C ILE A 208 3.34 -17.28 -13.03
N SER A 209 3.31 -15.94 -13.15
CA SER A 209 3.56 -15.27 -14.43
C SER A 209 4.15 -13.88 -14.23
N SER A 210 4.90 -13.43 -15.24
CA SER A 210 5.45 -12.08 -15.28
C SER A 210 5.26 -11.51 -16.68
N ASN A 211 4.49 -10.43 -16.78
CA ASN A 211 4.13 -9.79 -18.04
C ASN A 211 4.68 -8.37 -18.08
N PHE A 212 5.48 -8.09 -19.09
CA PHE A 212 5.97 -6.76 -19.39
C PHE A 212 4.85 -5.97 -20.09
N ILE A 213 4.34 -4.93 -19.45
CA ILE A 213 3.25 -4.11 -19.98
C ILE A 213 3.81 -2.98 -20.88
N ASN A 214 4.84 -2.29 -20.40
CA ASN A 214 5.61 -1.28 -21.11
C ASN A 214 6.97 -1.09 -20.42
N GLU A 215 7.82 -0.18 -20.95
CA GLU A 215 9.17 0.07 -20.42
C GLU A 215 9.23 0.33 -18.91
N ASN A 216 8.18 0.95 -18.34
CA ASN A 216 8.11 1.33 -16.93
C ASN A 216 7.10 0.51 -16.12
N THR A 217 6.56 -0.59 -16.65
CA THR A 217 5.52 -1.33 -15.95
C THR A 217 5.63 -2.84 -16.15
N THR A 218 5.70 -3.59 -15.07
CA THR A 218 5.65 -5.05 -15.06
C THR A 218 4.49 -5.51 -14.18
N GLN A 219 3.69 -6.45 -14.68
CA GLN A 219 2.65 -7.15 -13.93
C GLN A 219 3.13 -8.54 -13.57
N ILE A 220 3.00 -8.91 -12.32
CA ILE A 220 3.46 -10.19 -11.79
C ILE A 220 2.33 -10.83 -11.01
N LYS A 221 2.01 -12.08 -11.35
CA LYS A 221 1.06 -12.92 -10.63
C LYS A 221 1.80 -13.91 -9.74
N VAL A 222 1.40 -13.97 -8.49
CA VAL A 222 1.98 -14.81 -7.44
C VAL A 222 0.94 -15.68 -6.77
#